data_f4718f7650c25878f3afc8e604a7701d
#
_entry.id   f4718f7650c25878f3afc8e604a7701d
#
_cell.length_a   1.000
_cell.length_b   1.000
_cell.length_c   1.000
_cell.angle_alpha   90.00
_cell.angle_beta   90.00
_cell.angle_gamma   90.00
#
_symmetry.space_group_name_H-M   'P 1'
#
loop_
_entity.id
_entity.type
_entity.pdbx_description
1 polymer ?
#
loop_
_entity_poly.entity_id
_entity_poly.type
_entity_poly.pdbx_seq_one_letter_code
_entity_poly.pdbx_strand_id
1 'polypeptide(L)'
;TENFTFDQRPAAGRVVGKNSSDSVSANRYYEGMGMGDMEEMQKDKVYGRDIFETRNLTFEPSVNLATPPNYRLGPGDEVIIDIWGTNQATIRDNVSPDGSITIPDLGLIYLNGMTIAEANQYLRKELNKIYAGLDNEQNPSSQIKVTLGNSRTIQVNVMGEVFQPGTYALSSFSTVFHALYLSLIH
;
A
#
# COMPACT_ATOMS: atom_id res chain seq x y z
N THR A 1 -44.21 38.70 -4.85
CA THR A 1 -44.05 39.17 -6.24
C THR A 1 -42.91 40.17 -6.30
N GLU A 2 -41.71 39.73 -6.48
CA GLU A 2 -40.62 40.58 -6.89
C GLU A 2 -39.91 39.93 -8.08
N ASN A 3 -40.02 40.64 -9.20
CA ASN A 3 -39.39 40.33 -10.47
C ASN A 3 -37.85 40.53 -10.36
N PHE A 4 -37.10 39.48 -10.59
CA PHE A 4 -35.65 39.59 -10.87
C PHE A 4 -35.46 39.65 -12.39
N THR A 5 -35.16 40.79 -12.89
CA THR A 5 -34.72 41.09 -14.26
C THR A 5 -33.24 40.72 -14.41
N PHE A 6 -32.96 39.78 -15.32
CA PHE A 6 -31.61 39.52 -15.84
C PHE A 6 -31.27 40.66 -16.80
N ASP A 7 -30.28 41.45 -16.48
CA ASP A 7 -29.63 42.33 -17.46
C ASP A 7 -28.10 42.40 -17.27
N GLN A 8 -27.44 42.48 -18.40
CA GLN A 8 -26.06 42.90 -18.70
C GLN A 8 -24.94 41.84 -18.67
N ARG A 9 -24.72 41.32 -19.88
CA ARG A 9 -23.45 40.78 -20.28
C ARG A 9 -22.43 41.93 -20.34
N PRO A 10 -21.20 41.83 -19.77
CA PRO A 10 -20.14 42.76 -20.06
C PRO A 10 -19.62 42.56 -21.48
N ALA A 11 -19.41 43.68 -22.16
CA ALA A 11 -18.94 43.80 -23.53
C ALA A 11 -17.63 43.04 -23.78
N ALA A 12 -17.55 42.43 -24.95
CA ALA A 12 -16.39 41.76 -25.47
C ALA A 12 -15.13 42.67 -25.38
N GLY A 13 -14.20 42.28 -24.53
CA GLY A 13 -12.87 42.83 -24.48
C GLY A 13 -12.16 42.62 -25.82
N ARG A 14 -11.78 43.69 -26.43
CA ARG A 14 -11.00 43.82 -27.68
C ARG A 14 -9.75 42.93 -27.52
N VAL A 15 -9.66 41.85 -28.25
CA VAL A 15 -8.43 41.06 -28.37
C VAL A 15 -7.42 41.92 -29.09
N VAL A 16 -6.45 42.41 -28.34
CA VAL A 16 -5.27 43.07 -28.88
C VAL A 16 -4.49 42.00 -29.66
N GLY A 17 -4.36 42.20 -30.96
CA GLY A 17 -3.67 41.27 -31.84
C GLY A 17 -2.24 41.02 -31.35
N LYS A 18 -1.90 39.76 -31.13
CA LYS A 18 -0.52 39.35 -30.95
C LYS A 18 0.28 39.75 -32.18
N ASN A 19 1.36 40.46 -31.94
CA ASN A 19 2.27 40.91 -33.01
C ASN A 19 2.75 39.70 -33.81
N SER A 20 2.70 39.80 -35.12
CA SER A 20 3.14 38.77 -36.08
C SER A 20 4.64 38.41 -35.95
N SER A 21 5.41 39.20 -35.21
CA SER A 21 6.82 38.94 -34.90
C SER A 21 7.02 37.76 -33.95
N ASP A 22 6.07 37.52 -32.99
CA ASP A 22 6.21 36.44 -32.02
C ASP A 22 5.92 35.05 -32.62
N SER A 23 5.04 34.97 -33.63
CA SER A 23 4.74 33.75 -34.34
C SER A 23 5.87 33.30 -35.26
N VAL A 24 6.59 34.26 -35.86
CA VAL A 24 7.73 34.00 -36.76
C VAL A 24 8.96 33.54 -35.95
N SER A 25 9.18 34.10 -34.77
CA SER A 25 10.31 33.69 -33.92
C SER A 25 10.08 32.29 -33.33
N ALA A 26 8.85 31.94 -32.93
CA ALA A 26 8.50 30.63 -32.47
C ALA A 26 8.65 29.54 -33.57
N ASN A 27 8.19 29.85 -34.79
CA ASN A 27 8.29 28.92 -35.92
C ASN A 27 9.75 28.67 -36.34
N ARG A 28 10.61 29.68 -36.24
CA ARG A 28 12.04 29.57 -36.55
C ARG A 28 12.80 28.75 -35.47
N TYR A 29 12.29 28.72 -34.24
CA TYR A 29 12.85 27.89 -33.16
C TYR A 29 12.57 26.40 -33.38
N TYR A 30 11.42 26.05 -33.96
CA TYR A 30 11.05 24.69 -34.25
C TYR A 30 11.64 24.13 -35.57
N GLU A 31 11.99 24.98 -36.54
CA GLU A 31 12.61 24.55 -37.81
C GLU A 31 14.08 24.09 -37.67
N GLY A 32 14.73 24.39 -36.54
CA GLY A 32 16.11 23.98 -36.23
C GLY A 32 16.22 22.72 -35.36
N MET A 33 15.12 22.24 -34.81
CA MET A 33 15.11 21.07 -33.94
C MET A 33 14.92 19.78 -34.75
N GLY A 34 15.81 18.83 -34.58
CA GLY A 34 15.66 17.50 -35.13
C GLY A 34 14.46 16.78 -34.50
N MET A 35 13.92 15.75 -35.20
CA MET A 35 12.82 14.92 -34.67
C MET A 35 13.15 14.32 -33.29
N GLY A 36 14.43 14.05 -33.01
CA GLY A 36 14.89 13.56 -31.72
C GLY A 36 14.74 14.59 -30.58
N ASP A 37 14.99 15.87 -30.88
CA ASP A 37 14.88 16.95 -29.89
C ASP A 37 13.41 17.23 -29.51
N MET A 38 12.49 17.05 -30.45
CA MET A 38 11.04 17.16 -30.19
C MET A 38 10.51 16.00 -29.35
N GLU A 39 11.02 14.79 -29.57
CA GLU A 39 10.66 13.61 -28.79
C GLU A 39 11.16 13.73 -27.35
N GLU A 40 12.37 14.26 -27.15
CA GLU A 40 12.96 14.50 -25.84
C GLU A 40 12.21 15.59 -25.07
N MET A 41 11.82 16.71 -25.74
CA MET A 41 11.00 17.77 -25.15
C MET A 41 9.57 17.31 -24.77
N GLN A 42 9.02 16.32 -25.48
CA GLN A 42 7.72 15.74 -25.16
C GLN A 42 7.81 14.74 -24.00
N LYS A 43 8.97 14.08 -23.88
CA LYS A 43 9.25 13.11 -22.81
C LYS A 43 9.26 13.75 -21.42
N ASP A 44 9.80 14.99 -21.34
CA ASP A 44 9.91 15.73 -20.08
C ASP A 44 8.58 16.35 -19.59
N LYS A 45 7.51 16.29 -20.40
CA LYS A 45 6.22 16.92 -20.05
C LYS A 45 5.29 16.05 -19.22
N VAL A 46 5.55 14.78 -19.11
CA VAL A 46 4.69 13.85 -18.36
C VAL A 46 5.31 13.60 -16.99
N TYR A 47 4.74 14.23 -15.96
CA TYR A 47 5.17 14.05 -14.59
C TYR A 47 5.11 12.56 -14.19
N GLY A 48 6.23 12.05 -13.65
CA GLY A 48 6.30 10.67 -13.14
C GLY A 48 6.55 9.60 -14.21
N ARG A 49 6.74 9.96 -15.47
CA ARG A 49 7.06 9.00 -16.54
C ARG A 49 8.39 8.27 -16.29
N ASP A 50 9.38 9.00 -15.82
CA ASP A 50 10.72 8.50 -15.47
C ASP A 50 10.68 7.41 -14.39
N ILE A 51 9.70 7.46 -13.48
CA ILE A 51 9.50 6.43 -12.45
C ILE A 51 9.19 5.08 -13.10
N PHE A 52 8.39 5.06 -14.18
CA PHE A 52 8.02 3.84 -14.88
C PHE A 52 9.06 3.39 -15.91
N GLU A 53 9.95 4.29 -16.35
CA GLU A 53 11.08 3.97 -17.24
C GLU A 53 12.32 3.47 -16.50
N THR A 54 12.40 3.69 -15.19
CA THR A 54 13.54 3.27 -14.36
C THR A 54 13.48 1.78 -14.06
N ARG A 55 14.30 0.98 -14.71
CA ARG A 55 14.41 -0.49 -14.50
C ARG A 55 15.01 -0.89 -13.15
N ASN A 56 15.38 0.06 -12.30
CA ASN A 56 16.11 -0.16 -11.06
C ASN A 56 15.22 -0.13 -9.80
N LEU A 57 13.91 -0.01 -9.95
CA LEU A 57 13.00 -0.10 -8.79
C LEU A 57 12.77 -1.56 -8.45
N THR A 58 13.38 -2.01 -7.38
CA THR A 58 13.16 -3.35 -6.81
C THR A 58 11.97 -3.27 -5.86
N PHE A 59 10.88 -3.93 -6.22
CA PHE A 59 9.69 -4.07 -5.33
C PHE A 59 9.68 -5.44 -4.65
N GLU A 60 10.86 -5.95 -4.32
CA GLU A 60 10.93 -7.16 -3.50
C GLU A 60 10.24 -6.90 -2.16
N PRO A 61 9.37 -7.82 -1.71
CA PRO A 61 8.75 -7.71 -0.41
C PRO A 61 9.86 -7.61 0.65
N SER A 62 10.00 -6.44 1.27
CA SER A 62 10.94 -6.30 2.36
C SER A 62 10.42 -7.11 3.55
N VAL A 63 11.15 -8.15 3.93
CA VAL A 63 10.88 -8.96 5.14
C VAL A 63 10.92 -8.13 6.43
N ASN A 64 11.44 -6.90 6.37
CA ASN A 64 11.61 -6.02 7.53
C ASN A 64 10.67 -4.81 7.53
N LEU A 65 9.57 -4.84 6.79
CA LEU A 65 8.57 -3.79 6.86
C LEU A 65 7.83 -3.88 8.20
N ALA A 66 7.78 -2.74 8.91
CA ALA A 66 6.97 -2.64 10.10
C ALA A 66 5.49 -2.89 9.74
N THR A 67 4.85 -3.79 10.47
CA THR A 67 3.43 -4.08 10.26
C THR A 67 2.60 -2.82 10.50
N PRO A 68 1.76 -2.39 9.54
CA PRO A 68 0.88 -1.25 9.74
C PRO A 68 -0.06 -1.48 10.95
N PRO A 69 -0.35 -0.46 11.77
CA PRO A 69 -1.14 -0.63 12.99
C PRO A 69 -2.60 -1.07 12.71
N ASN A 70 -3.10 -0.78 11.53
CA ASN A 70 -4.44 -1.16 11.07
C ASN A 70 -4.46 -2.48 10.27
N TYR A 71 -3.34 -3.19 10.17
CA TYR A 71 -3.28 -4.48 9.49
C TYR A 71 -4.16 -5.50 10.19
N ARG A 72 -5.01 -6.19 9.43
CA ARG A 72 -5.89 -7.23 9.93
C ARG A 72 -5.37 -8.60 9.54
N LEU A 73 -5.20 -9.44 10.54
CA LEU A 73 -4.81 -10.83 10.38
C LEU A 73 -5.84 -11.59 9.53
N GLY A 74 -5.34 -12.49 8.71
CA GLY A 74 -6.18 -13.34 7.87
C GLY A 74 -5.48 -14.62 7.46
N PRO A 75 -6.19 -15.54 6.79
CA PRO A 75 -5.66 -16.82 6.37
C PRO A 75 -4.35 -16.68 5.58
N GLY A 76 -3.34 -17.48 5.97
CA GLY A 76 -2.00 -17.46 5.36
C GLY A 76 -1.00 -16.51 6.00
N ASP A 77 -1.41 -15.65 6.94
CA ASP A 77 -0.48 -14.85 7.74
C ASP A 77 0.22 -15.71 8.78
N GLU A 78 1.53 -15.53 8.97
CA GLU A 78 2.28 -16.14 10.06
C GLU A 78 2.21 -15.27 11.31
N VAL A 79 1.76 -15.83 12.41
CA VAL A 79 1.69 -15.17 13.71
C VAL A 79 2.78 -15.74 14.61
N ILE A 80 3.57 -14.84 15.20
CA ILE A 80 4.62 -15.17 16.16
C ILE A 80 4.18 -14.63 17.52
N ILE A 81 4.10 -15.52 18.49
CA ILE A 81 3.73 -15.23 19.87
C ILE A 81 4.95 -15.49 20.73
N ASP A 82 5.55 -14.43 21.23
CA ASP A 82 6.68 -14.50 22.16
C ASP A 82 6.17 -14.29 23.59
N ILE A 83 6.49 -15.22 24.45
CA ILE A 83 6.19 -15.18 25.89
C ILE A 83 7.52 -15.16 26.63
N TRP A 84 7.69 -14.24 27.55
CA TRP A 84 8.91 -14.14 28.37
C TRP A 84 8.58 -13.74 29.82
N GLY A 85 9.51 -13.98 30.73
CA GLY A 85 9.38 -13.79 32.16
C GLY A 85 9.58 -15.10 32.91
N THR A 86 8.66 -15.45 33.80
CA THR A 86 8.70 -16.73 34.53
C THR A 86 8.60 -17.93 33.59
N ASN A 87 7.82 -17.78 32.53
CA ASN A 87 7.72 -18.76 31.45
C ASN A 87 8.33 -18.17 30.18
N GLN A 88 9.04 -19.00 29.42
CA GLN A 88 9.61 -18.63 28.12
C GLN A 88 9.10 -19.58 27.06
N ALA A 89 8.44 -19.04 26.05
CA ALA A 89 7.98 -19.80 24.88
C ALA A 89 7.88 -18.89 23.67
N THR A 90 8.19 -19.41 22.50
CA THR A 90 7.91 -18.80 21.22
C THR A 90 7.05 -19.76 20.40
N ILE A 91 5.84 -19.33 20.08
CA ILE A 91 4.89 -20.08 19.26
C ILE A 91 4.83 -19.41 17.89
N ARG A 92 4.99 -20.20 16.84
CA ARG A 92 4.85 -19.75 15.45
C ARG A 92 3.83 -20.62 14.77
N ASP A 93 2.80 -20.01 14.21
CA ASP A 93 1.78 -20.72 13.46
C ASP A 93 1.22 -19.84 12.35
N ASN A 94 0.73 -20.49 11.30
CA ASN A 94 0.06 -19.81 10.20
C ASN A 94 -1.44 -19.81 10.45
N VAL A 95 -2.06 -18.66 10.21
CA VAL A 95 -3.51 -18.56 10.28
C VAL A 95 -4.11 -19.48 9.20
N SER A 96 -4.88 -20.45 9.65
CA SER A 96 -5.52 -21.46 8.80
C SER A 96 -6.63 -20.83 7.92
N PRO A 97 -7.13 -21.52 6.89
CA PRO A 97 -8.19 -21.02 6.04
C PRO A 97 -9.49 -20.64 6.77
N ASP A 98 -9.78 -21.26 7.90
CA ASP A 98 -10.91 -20.92 8.79
C ASP A 98 -10.62 -19.74 9.71
N GLY A 99 -9.39 -19.19 9.68
CA GLY A 99 -9.00 -18.01 10.43
C GLY A 99 -8.50 -18.27 11.85
N SER A 100 -8.13 -19.50 12.16
CA SER A 100 -7.62 -19.91 13.46
C SER A 100 -6.12 -20.22 13.43
N ILE A 101 -5.50 -20.19 14.61
CA ILE A 101 -4.18 -20.76 14.90
C ILE A 101 -4.32 -21.85 15.95
N THR A 102 -3.35 -22.76 16.02
CA THR A 102 -3.31 -23.82 17.04
C THR A 102 -2.25 -23.49 18.08
N ILE A 103 -2.66 -23.30 19.32
CA ILE A 103 -1.74 -23.06 20.44
C ILE A 103 -1.64 -24.35 21.27
N PRO A 104 -0.43 -24.85 21.57
CA PRO A 104 -0.25 -25.97 22.46
C PRO A 104 -0.99 -25.75 23.79
N ASP A 105 -1.62 -26.77 24.31
CA ASP A 105 -2.37 -26.82 25.60
C ASP A 105 -3.63 -25.91 25.65
N LEU A 106 -3.87 -25.04 24.66
CA LEU A 106 -5.06 -24.19 24.59
C LEU A 106 -6.01 -24.58 23.45
N GLY A 107 -5.46 -25.15 22.38
CA GLY A 107 -6.23 -25.56 21.21
C GLY A 107 -6.37 -24.46 20.15
N LEU A 108 -7.52 -24.43 19.47
CA LEU A 108 -7.79 -23.52 18.36
C LEU A 108 -8.23 -22.15 18.86
N ILE A 109 -7.61 -21.10 18.32
CA ILE A 109 -7.94 -19.70 18.60
C ILE A 109 -8.17 -18.95 17.29
N TYR A 110 -9.30 -18.27 17.18
CA TYR A 110 -9.68 -17.49 15.99
C TYR A 110 -9.12 -16.09 16.07
N LEU A 111 -8.30 -15.72 15.07
CA LEU A 111 -7.66 -14.38 14.96
C LEU A 111 -8.06 -13.63 13.71
N ASN A 112 -8.84 -14.22 12.83
CA ASN A 112 -9.22 -13.60 11.55
C ASN A 112 -9.93 -12.26 11.75
N GLY A 113 -9.47 -11.24 11.03
CA GLY A 113 -10.02 -9.89 11.07
C GLY A 113 -9.55 -9.02 12.24
N MET A 114 -8.84 -9.58 13.22
CA MET A 114 -8.26 -8.81 14.33
C MET A 114 -7.00 -8.08 13.88
N THR A 115 -6.78 -6.90 14.43
CA THR A 115 -5.49 -6.21 14.35
C THR A 115 -4.48 -6.88 15.28
N ILE A 116 -3.19 -6.60 15.08
CA ILE A 116 -2.13 -7.12 15.97
C ILE A 116 -2.36 -6.70 17.43
N ALA A 117 -2.85 -5.48 17.66
CA ALA A 117 -3.13 -4.98 19.01
C ALA A 117 -4.31 -5.74 19.65
N GLU A 118 -5.40 -5.95 18.92
CA GLU A 118 -6.55 -6.73 19.37
C GLU A 118 -6.17 -8.19 19.64
N ALA A 119 -5.40 -8.81 18.72
CA ALA A 119 -4.90 -10.16 18.88
C ALA A 119 -4.00 -10.30 20.13
N ASN A 120 -3.14 -9.29 20.40
CA ASN A 120 -2.30 -9.29 21.59
C ASN A 120 -3.13 -9.27 22.87
N GLN A 121 -4.14 -8.41 22.95
CA GLN A 121 -5.03 -8.32 24.13
C GLN A 121 -5.85 -9.62 24.30
N TYR A 122 -6.37 -10.16 23.20
CA TYR A 122 -7.13 -11.39 23.21
C TYR A 122 -6.29 -12.60 23.64
N LEU A 123 -5.12 -12.77 23.03
CA LEU A 123 -4.19 -13.84 23.35
C LEU A 123 -3.63 -13.73 24.78
N ARG A 124 -3.38 -12.51 25.27
CA ARG A 124 -3.00 -12.31 26.67
C ARG A 124 -4.02 -12.89 27.64
N LYS A 125 -5.30 -12.62 27.37
CA LYS A 125 -6.40 -13.13 28.20
C LYS A 125 -6.54 -14.65 28.12
N GLU A 126 -6.43 -15.22 26.93
CA GLU A 126 -6.56 -16.67 26.71
C GLU A 126 -5.35 -17.42 27.29
N LEU A 127 -4.14 -16.95 27.03
CA LEU A 127 -2.90 -17.56 27.51
C LEU A 127 -2.71 -17.43 29.03
N ASN A 128 -3.35 -16.46 29.67
CA ASN A 128 -3.33 -16.35 31.14
C ASN A 128 -3.98 -17.56 31.84
N LYS A 129 -4.80 -18.33 31.12
CA LYS A 129 -5.38 -19.58 31.64
C LYS A 129 -4.31 -20.68 31.84
N ILE A 130 -3.21 -20.61 31.08
CA ILE A 130 -2.14 -21.62 31.07
C ILE A 130 -0.87 -21.04 31.69
N TYR A 131 -0.50 -19.83 31.32
CA TYR A 131 0.70 -19.15 31.81
C TYR A 131 0.32 -18.14 32.89
N ALA A 132 0.61 -18.48 34.14
CA ALA A 132 0.32 -17.59 35.28
C ALA A 132 1.09 -16.27 35.18
N GLY A 133 0.44 -15.16 35.55
CA GLY A 133 1.09 -13.86 35.69
C GLY A 133 1.08 -12.95 34.49
N LEU A 134 0.32 -13.28 33.44
CA LEU A 134 0.11 -12.42 32.30
C LEU A 134 -0.90 -11.29 32.56
N ASP A 135 -1.79 -11.44 33.55
CA ASP A 135 -2.90 -10.53 33.83
C ASP A 135 -2.55 -9.40 34.80
N ASN A 136 -1.39 -9.46 35.45
CA ASN A 136 -1.02 -8.44 36.43
C ASN A 136 -0.42 -7.22 35.73
N GLU A 137 -1.26 -6.20 35.42
CA GLU A 137 -0.84 -4.99 34.72
C GLU A 137 0.21 -4.16 35.47
N GLN A 138 0.25 -4.25 36.81
CA GLN A 138 1.17 -3.43 37.63
C GLN A 138 2.54 -4.09 37.80
N ASN A 139 2.62 -5.42 37.80
CA ASN A 139 3.88 -6.15 37.94
C ASN A 139 3.77 -7.54 37.28
N PRO A 140 3.75 -7.61 35.94
CA PRO A 140 3.57 -8.88 35.23
C PRO A 140 4.81 -9.76 35.45
N SER A 141 4.61 -10.94 35.98
CA SER A 141 5.68 -11.95 36.09
C SER A 141 5.99 -12.60 34.74
N SER A 142 5.06 -12.54 33.80
CA SER A 142 5.23 -12.93 32.40
C SER A 142 4.68 -11.86 31.46
N GLN A 143 5.26 -11.74 30.29
CA GLN A 143 4.83 -10.80 29.26
C GLN A 143 4.61 -11.55 27.93
N ILE A 144 3.72 -11.03 27.12
CA ILE A 144 3.42 -11.56 25.79
C ILE A 144 3.55 -10.45 24.75
N LYS A 145 4.07 -10.81 23.60
CA LYS A 145 4.08 -9.98 22.41
C LYS A 145 3.66 -10.79 21.20
N VAL A 146 2.69 -10.27 20.48
CA VAL A 146 2.24 -10.84 19.21
C VAL A 146 2.83 -10.01 18.09
N THR A 147 3.47 -10.67 17.14
CA THR A 147 4.04 -10.05 15.95
C THR A 147 3.61 -10.82 14.71
N LEU A 148 3.53 -10.11 13.58
CA LEU A 148 3.37 -10.75 12.29
C LEU A 148 4.75 -11.22 11.82
N GLY A 149 4.84 -12.48 11.41
CA GLY A 149 6.00 -13.02 10.71
C GLY A 149 5.90 -12.72 9.21
N ASN A 150 5.68 -13.76 8.42
CA ASN A 150 5.44 -13.59 6.99
C ASN A 150 3.98 -13.19 6.74
N SER A 151 3.80 -12.18 5.88
CA SER A 151 2.46 -11.80 5.45
C SER A 151 1.96 -12.71 4.33
N ARG A 152 0.65 -12.90 4.25
CA ARG A 152 0.03 -13.69 3.18
C ARG A 152 0.28 -13.09 1.81
N THR A 153 0.30 -13.96 0.80
CA THR A 153 0.29 -13.56 -0.60
C THR A 153 -1.15 -13.40 -1.08
N ILE A 154 -1.41 -12.30 -1.78
CA ILE A 154 -2.69 -12.01 -2.43
C ILE A 154 -2.52 -12.08 -3.95
N GLN A 155 -3.57 -12.46 -4.66
CA GLN A 155 -3.62 -12.39 -6.12
C GLN A 155 -4.39 -11.15 -6.54
N VAL A 156 -3.76 -10.34 -7.38
CA VAL A 156 -4.34 -9.10 -7.91
C VAL A 156 -4.46 -9.22 -9.41
N ASN A 157 -5.68 -9.03 -9.93
CA ASN A 157 -5.93 -9.01 -11.37
C ASN A 157 -5.78 -7.58 -11.90
N VAL A 158 -4.85 -7.37 -12.82
CA VAL A 158 -4.65 -6.09 -13.51
C VAL A 158 -5.17 -6.23 -14.91
N MET A 159 -6.14 -5.40 -15.30
CA MET A 159 -6.83 -5.42 -16.60
C MET A 159 -6.91 -4.00 -17.17
N GLY A 160 -7.12 -3.90 -18.46
CA GLY A 160 -7.27 -2.62 -19.18
C GLY A 160 -6.05 -2.27 -20.00
N GLU A 161 -5.81 -0.97 -20.20
CA GLU A 161 -4.72 -0.40 -21.01
C GLU A 161 -3.38 -0.44 -20.23
N VAL A 162 -2.91 -1.65 -19.94
CA VAL A 162 -1.60 -1.91 -19.32
C VAL A 162 -0.76 -2.78 -20.27
N PHE A 163 0.55 -2.70 -20.17
CA PHE A 163 1.45 -3.42 -21.07
C PHE A 163 1.30 -4.95 -20.95
N GLN A 164 1.16 -5.45 -19.73
CA GLN A 164 0.90 -6.87 -19.46
C GLN A 164 -0.30 -7.03 -18.54
N PRO A 165 -1.52 -7.16 -19.08
CA PRO A 165 -2.66 -7.54 -18.26
C PRO A 165 -2.51 -8.98 -17.77
N GLY A 166 -2.88 -9.24 -16.51
CA GLY A 166 -2.74 -10.57 -15.91
C GLY A 166 -2.99 -10.61 -14.42
N THR A 167 -2.76 -11.77 -13.84
CA THR A 167 -2.85 -12.01 -12.40
C THR A 167 -1.45 -11.99 -11.79
N TYR A 168 -1.24 -11.14 -10.81
CA TYR A 168 0.02 -10.95 -10.10
C TYR A 168 -0.10 -11.42 -8.66
N ALA A 169 0.88 -12.19 -8.20
CA ALA A 169 0.99 -12.59 -6.80
C ALA A 169 1.81 -11.53 -6.03
N LEU A 170 1.18 -10.89 -5.07
CA LEU A 170 1.75 -9.79 -4.30
C LEU A 170 1.63 -10.07 -2.80
N SER A 171 2.54 -9.49 -2.00
CA SER A 171 2.38 -9.45 -0.55
C SER A 171 1.13 -8.62 -0.18
N SER A 172 0.46 -8.98 0.91
CA SER A 172 -0.67 -8.20 1.44
C SER A 172 -0.30 -6.78 1.86
N PHE A 173 0.98 -6.44 1.95
CA PHE A 173 1.48 -5.07 2.16
C PHE A 173 1.66 -4.28 0.87
N SER A 174 1.48 -4.91 -0.28
CA SER A 174 1.66 -4.23 -1.56
C SER A 174 0.59 -3.18 -1.79
N THR A 175 0.98 -2.10 -2.44
CA THR A 175 0.09 -1.01 -2.85
C THR A 175 -0.39 -1.21 -4.28
N VAL A 176 -1.42 -0.47 -4.68
CA VAL A 176 -1.88 -0.42 -6.07
C VAL A 176 -0.75 -0.04 -7.03
N PHE A 177 0.16 0.83 -6.58
CA PHE A 177 1.33 1.23 -7.35
C PHE A 177 2.25 0.04 -7.68
N HIS A 178 2.46 -0.89 -6.73
CA HIS A 178 3.25 -2.10 -7.00
C HIS A 178 2.61 -2.96 -8.11
N ALA A 179 1.30 -3.13 -8.08
CA ALA A 179 0.59 -3.90 -9.10
C ALA A 179 0.68 -3.25 -10.48
N LEU A 180 0.49 -1.93 -10.54
CA LEU A 180 0.61 -1.16 -11.78
C LEU A 180 2.04 -1.17 -12.32
N TYR A 181 3.01 -0.97 -11.46
CA TYR A 181 4.42 -1.03 -11.85
C TYR A 181 4.77 -2.37 -12.50
N LEU A 182 4.41 -3.50 -11.87
CA LEU A 182 4.67 -4.83 -12.41
C LEU A 182 3.97 -5.08 -13.77
N SER A 183 2.82 -4.46 -14.00
CA SER A 183 2.06 -4.60 -15.25
C SER A 183 2.51 -3.65 -16.37
N LEU A 184 3.30 -2.62 -16.05
CA LEU A 184 3.76 -1.60 -17.00
C LEU A 184 5.23 -1.77 -17.42
N ILE A 185 6.02 -2.49 -16.61
CA ILE A 185 7.45 -2.68 -16.86
C ILE A 185 7.69 -4.06 -17.45
N HIS A 186 7.81 -4.07 -18.75
CA HIS A 186 8.56 -5.12 -19.50
C HIS A 186 8.93 -4.63 -20.88
#